data_e82b9d6fd8de01838c8f3e5765ed543a
#
_entry.id   e82b9d6fd8de01838c8f3e5765ed543a
#
_cell.length_a   1.000
_cell.length_b   1.000
_cell.length_c   1.000
_cell.angle_alpha   90.00
_cell.angle_beta   90.00
_cell.angle_gamma   90.00
#
_symmetry.space_group_name_H-M   'P 1'
#
loop_
_entity.id
_entity.type
_entity.pdbx_description
1 polymer ?
#
loop_
_entity_poly.entity_id
_entity_poly.type
_entity_poly.pdbx_seq_one_letter_code
_entity_poly.pdbx_strand_id
1 'polypeptide(L)'
;MPAYQDYIARAQVSEAFTLADGLKTSISTNRQNGSCFANGQTSTEGEDTIQGKYGKAEIIQDGTTGAADSLVCGIHYKFGTTGVSDKLIGKTITLKADEKAGKLVLEKISSYDINVENKYLPSAFKKKD
;
A
#
# COMPACT_ATOMS: atom_id res chain seq x y z
N MET A 1 25.76 -12.21 1.57
CA MET A 1 26.09 -11.82 0.19
C MET A 1 25.11 -10.75 -0.28
N PRO A 2 25.64 -9.57 -0.70
CA PRO A 2 24.76 -8.46 -1.03
C PRO A 2 23.70 -8.78 -2.10
N ALA A 3 24.09 -9.47 -3.17
CA ALA A 3 23.16 -9.79 -4.26
C ALA A 3 22.03 -10.69 -3.80
N TYR A 4 22.33 -11.63 -2.92
CA TYR A 4 21.32 -12.53 -2.37
C TYR A 4 20.32 -11.79 -1.48
N GLN A 5 20.81 -10.88 -0.65
CA GLN A 5 19.95 -10.10 0.22
C GLN A 5 19.06 -9.15 -0.57
N ASP A 6 19.57 -8.56 -1.64
CA ASP A 6 18.76 -7.74 -2.52
C ASP A 6 17.66 -8.54 -3.19
N TYR A 7 17.96 -9.77 -3.58
CA TYR A 7 16.97 -10.68 -4.17
C TYR A 7 15.85 -10.99 -3.18
N ILE A 8 16.20 -11.29 -1.93
CA ILE A 8 15.22 -11.57 -0.89
C ILE A 8 14.35 -10.35 -0.63
N ALA A 9 14.96 -9.18 -0.52
CA ALA A 9 14.21 -7.94 -0.27
C ALA A 9 13.23 -7.67 -1.40
N ARG A 10 13.63 -7.82 -2.65
CA ARG A 10 12.75 -7.63 -3.80
C ARG A 10 11.58 -8.61 -3.79
N ALA A 11 11.82 -9.86 -3.40
CA ALA A 11 10.75 -10.84 -3.32
C ALA A 11 9.73 -10.48 -2.25
N GLN A 12 10.20 -9.99 -1.11
CA GLN A 12 9.32 -9.58 -0.02
C GLN A 12 8.52 -8.31 -0.40
N VAL A 13 9.14 -7.39 -1.12
CA VAL A 13 8.44 -6.21 -1.63
C VAL A 13 7.37 -6.61 -2.65
N SER A 14 7.65 -7.60 -3.49
CA SER A 14 6.66 -8.11 -4.46
C SER A 14 5.40 -8.60 -3.77
N GLU A 15 5.54 -9.28 -2.62
CA GLU A 15 4.37 -9.70 -1.86
C GLU A 15 3.53 -8.49 -1.42
N ALA A 16 4.19 -7.42 -0.99
CA ALA A 16 3.47 -6.21 -0.57
C ALA A 16 2.58 -5.68 -1.70
N PHE A 17 3.10 -5.65 -2.92
CA PHE A 17 2.32 -5.18 -4.07
C PHE A 17 1.19 -6.14 -4.44
N THR A 18 1.39 -7.45 -4.24
CA THR A 18 0.33 -8.44 -4.46
C THR A 18 -0.82 -8.23 -3.49
N LEU A 19 -0.52 -8.01 -2.21
CA LEU A 19 -1.54 -7.74 -1.21
C LEU A 19 -2.26 -6.42 -1.49
N ALA A 20 -1.51 -5.39 -1.89
CA ALA A 20 -2.09 -4.10 -2.23
C ALA A 20 -3.07 -4.22 -3.41
N ASP A 21 -2.72 -5.03 -4.40
CA ASP A 21 -3.60 -5.24 -5.54
C ASP A 21 -4.93 -5.87 -5.13
N GLY A 22 -4.91 -6.76 -4.14
CA GLY A 22 -6.12 -7.33 -3.57
C GLY A 22 -7.00 -6.27 -2.91
N LEU A 23 -6.41 -5.33 -2.19
CA LEU A 23 -7.15 -4.25 -1.55
C LEU A 23 -7.65 -3.22 -2.56
N LYS A 24 -7.02 -3.09 -3.71
CA LYS A 24 -7.47 -2.18 -4.76
C LYS A 24 -8.91 -2.49 -5.18
N THR A 25 -9.25 -3.75 -5.31
CA THR A 25 -10.61 -4.17 -5.65
C THR A 25 -11.60 -3.74 -4.57
N SER A 26 -11.22 -3.88 -3.30
CA SER A 26 -12.07 -3.44 -2.20
C SER A 26 -12.30 -1.94 -2.23
N ILE A 27 -11.26 -1.17 -2.52
CA ILE A 27 -11.37 0.29 -2.65
C ILE A 27 -12.38 0.65 -3.74
N SER A 28 -12.30 0.02 -4.90
CA SER A 28 -13.22 0.29 -6.01
C SER A 28 -14.67 0.08 -5.60
N THR A 29 -14.94 -1.00 -4.87
CA THR A 29 -16.28 -1.30 -4.36
C THR A 29 -16.72 -0.27 -3.33
N ASN A 30 -15.83 0.05 -2.38
CA ASN A 30 -16.17 0.97 -1.28
C ASN A 30 -16.43 2.39 -1.77
N ARG A 31 -15.74 2.81 -2.83
CA ARG A 31 -15.90 4.14 -3.39
C ARG A 31 -17.32 4.36 -3.94
N GLN A 32 -18.00 3.32 -4.35
CA GLN A 32 -19.38 3.44 -4.79
C GLN A 32 -20.28 3.89 -3.66
N ASN A 33 -19.85 3.72 -2.42
CA ASN A 33 -20.58 4.15 -1.23
C ASN A 33 -20.00 5.44 -0.63
N GLY A 34 -19.08 6.10 -1.34
CA GLY A 34 -18.54 7.38 -0.92
C GLY A 34 -17.44 7.31 0.12
N SER A 35 -16.80 6.14 0.30
CA SER A 35 -15.73 5.97 1.28
C SER A 35 -14.65 5.04 0.74
N CYS A 36 -13.47 5.10 1.35
CA CYS A 36 -12.40 4.12 1.06
C CYS A 36 -12.56 2.84 1.88
N PHE A 37 -13.33 2.89 2.96
CA PHE A 37 -13.46 1.79 3.92
C PHE A 37 -14.77 1.03 3.74
N ALA A 38 -14.74 -0.27 4.07
CA ALA A 38 -15.90 -1.13 3.92
C ALA A 38 -17.10 -0.66 4.76
N ASN A 39 -16.86 -0.12 5.97
CA ASN A 39 -17.94 0.34 6.84
C ASN A 39 -18.33 1.80 6.59
N GLY A 40 -17.69 2.48 5.64
CA GLY A 40 -18.02 3.86 5.28
C GLY A 40 -17.35 4.93 6.12
N GLN A 41 -16.63 4.59 7.18
CA GLN A 41 -16.07 5.59 8.10
C GLN A 41 -14.62 5.34 8.48
N THR A 42 -14.28 4.15 8.96
CA THR A 42 -12.95 3.85 9.48
C THR A 42 -12.47 2.49 9.01
N SER A 43 -11.16 2.31 9.05
CA SER A 43 -10.54 1.03 8.69
C SER A 43 -11.05 -0.08 9.63
N THR A 44 -11.47 -1.19 9.03
CA THR A 44 -11.95 -2.36 9.75
C THR A 44 -10.96 -3.49 9.59
N GLU A 45 -10.48 -4.03 10.71
CA GLU A 45 -9.54 -5.15 10.70
C GLU A 45 -10.17 -6.34 9.98
N GLY A 46 -9.42 -6.93 9.05
CA GLY A 46 -9.89 -8.08 8.28
C GLY A 46 -10.68 -7.75 7.03
N GLU A 47 -11.29 -6.57 6.96
CA GLU A 47 -12.01 -6.12 5.75
C GLU A 47 -11.17 -5.12 4.95
N ASP A 48 -10.56 -4.17 5.68
CA ASP A 48 -9.74 -3.12 5.06
C ASP A 48 -8.25 -3.38 5.24
N THR A 49 -7.88 -4.53 5.81
CA THR A 49 -6.49 -4.89 6.07
C THR A 49 -6.24 -6.32 5.64
N ILE A 50 -5.00 -6.58 5.23
CA ILE A 50 -4.53 -7.94 4.93
C ILE A 50 -3.20 -8.14 5.63
N GLN A 51 -3.15 -9.14 6.52
CA GLN A 51 -1.90 -9.51 7.18
C GLN A 51 -1.16 -10.51 6.29
N GLY A 52 0.00 -10.09 5.79
CA GLY A 52 0.85 -10.94 4.97
C GLY A 52 1.98 -11.57 5.80
N LYS A 53 2.82 -12.32 5.12
CA LYS A 53 3.94 -13.00 5.76
C LYS A 53 5.01 -12.01 6.24
N TYR A 54 5.19 -10.92 5.53
CA TYR A 54 6.28 -9.97 5.81
C TYR A 54 5.80 -8.63 6.36
N GLY A 55 4.50 -8.41 6.39
CA GLY A 55 3.96 -7.14 6.88
C GLY A 55 2.46 -7.07 6.68
N LYS A 56 1.91 -5.89 6.91
CA LYS A 56 0.47 -5.67 6.88
C LYS A 56 0.12 -4.57 5.89
N ALA A 57 -0.84 -4.85 5.02
CA ALA A 57 -1.41 -3.87 4.10
C ALA A 57 -2.75 -3.37 4.64
N GLU A 58 -3.01 -2.07 4.55
CA GLU A 58 -4.28 -1.50 4.99
C GLU A 58 -4.73 -0.41 4.05
N ILE A 59 -6.05 -0.27 3.92
CA ILE A 59 -6.65 0.82 3.16
C ILE A 59 -6.54 2.09 4.00
N ILE A 60 -6.11 3.19 3.38
CA ILE A 60 -6.06 4.50 4.02
C ILE A 60 -6.88 5.48 3.23
N GLN A 61 -7.34 6.52 3.91
CA GLN A 61 -8.18 7.54 3.31
C GLN A 61 -7.69 8.92 3.72
N ASP A 62 -7.66 9.82 2.75
CA ASP A 62 -7.44 11.24 3.00
C ASP A 62 -8.59 11.99 2.32
N GLY A 63 -9.06 13.06 2.95
CA GLY A 63 -10.19 13.82 2.44
C GLY A 63 -11.49 13.47 3.12
N THR A 64 -12.60 14.02 2.61
CA THR A 64 -13.90 13.91 3.25
C THR A 64 -14.76 12.83 2.61
N THR A 65 -15.32 11.96 3.45
CA THR A 65 -16.27 10.94 3.00
C THR A 65 -17.46 11.58 2.29
N GLY A 66 -17.81 11.04 1.13
CA GLY A 66 -18.93 11.55 0.34
C GLY A 66 -18.60 12.71 -0.59
N ALA A 67 -17.40 13.29 -0.47
CA ALA A 67 -16.95 14.37 -1.34
C ALA A 67 -16.02 13.80 -2.41
N ALA A 68 -16.59 13.40 -3.55
CA ALA A 68 -15.86 12.65 -4.58
C ALA A 68 -14.55 13.31 -5.02
N ASP A 69 -14.54 14.63 -5.15
CA ASP A 69 -13.38 15.35 -5.65
C ASP A 69 -12.25 15.48 -4.64
N SER A 70 -12.57 15.36 -3.34
CA SER A 70 -11.58 15.52 -2.29
C SER A 70 -11.16 14.19 -1.64
N LEU A 71 -11.86 13.11 -1.97
CA LEU A 71 -11.59 11.80 -1.36
C LEU A 71 -10.42 11.11 -2.05
N VAL A 72 -9.39 10.82 -1.27
CA VAL A 72 -8.22 10.11 -1.75
C VAL A 72 -8.14 8.76 -1.04
N CYS A 73 -8.15 7.69 -1.81
CA CYS A 73 -7.99 6.33 -1.28
C CYS A 73 -6.60 5.82 -1.60
N GLY A 74 -6.03 5.05 -0.70
CA GLY A 74 -4.74 4.46 -0.93
C GLY A 74 -4.54 3.21 -0.07
N ILE A 75 -3.35 2.66 -0.17
CA ILE A 75 -2.97 1.47 0.57
C ILE A 75 -1.62 1.74 1.21
N HIS A 76 -1.54 1.49 2.50
CA HIS A 76 -0.30 1.61 3.26
C HIS A 76 0.16 0.22 3.66
N TYR A 77 1.41 -0.11 3.33
CA TYR A 77 2.01 -1.37 3.72
C TYR A 77 3.19 -1.10 4.63
N LYS A 78 3.22 -1.78 5.76
CA LYS A 78 4.33 -1.67 6.70
C LYS A 78 4.94 -3.04 6.92
N PHE A 79 6.23 -3.15 6.65
CA PHE A 79 6.98 -4.38 6.90
C PHE A 79 7.14 -4.59 8.41
N GLY A 80 7.06 -5.85 8.83
CA GLY A 80 7.27 -6.22 10.21
C GLY A 80 8.74 -6.21 10.61
N THR A 81 9.01 -6.73 11.80
CA THR A 81 10.37 -6.78 12.34
C THR A 81 10.92 -8.19 12.48
N THR A 82 10.09 -9.20 12.19
CA THR A 82 10.48 -10.60 12.31
C THR A 82 10.30 -11.30 10.98
N GLY A 83 11.29 -12.07 10.56
CA GLY A 83 11.22 -12.80 9.29
C GLY A 83 11.31 -11.95 8.05
N VAL A 84 11.75 -10.71 8.20
CA VAL A 84 11.83 -9.71 7.13
C VAL A 84 13.30 -9.36 6.89
N SER A 85 13.65 -9.12 5.63
CA SER A 85 15.01 -8.68 5.30
C SER A 85 15.39 -7.44 6.12
N ASP A 86 16.64 -7.38 6.56
CA ASP A 86 17.17 -6.23 7.30
C ASP A 86 16.98 -4.92 6.54
N LYS A 87 16.92 -4.99 5.22
CA LYS A 87 16.76 -3.81 4.37
C LYS A 87 15.34 -3.25 4.40
N LEU A 88 14.38 -4.02 4.92
CA LEU A 88 12.96 -3.68 4.90
C LEU A 88 12.34 -3.52 6.29
N ILE A 89 13.04 -3.91 7.35
CA ILE A 89 12.46 -3.87 8.70
C ILE A 89 11.90 -2.47 9.00
N GLY A 90 10.60 -2.43 9.33
CA GLY A 90 9.92 -1.18 9.69
C GLY A 90 9.71 -0.21 8.54
N LYS A 91 10.10 -0.58 7.33
CA LYS A 91 9.91 0.29 6.16
C LYS A 91 8.46 0.27 5.69
N THR A 92 8.07 1.30 4.95
CA THR A 92 6.69 1.47 4.50
C THR A 92 6.62 1.76 3.02
N ILE A 93 5.48 1.38 2.43
CA ILE A 93 5.13 1.68 1.05
C ILE A 93 3.73 2.26 1.06
N THR A 94 3.53 3.35 0.34
CA THR A 94 2.20 3.96 0.20
C THR A 94 1.84 4.02 -1.27
N LEU A 95 0.65 3.53 -1.60
CA LEU A 95 0.13 3.52 -2.95
C LEU A 95 -1.18 4.27 -2.99
N LYS A 96 -1.32 5.17 -3.96
CA LYS A 96 -2.54 5.93 -4.17
C LYS A 96 -3.37 5.24 -5.25
N ALA A 97 -4.68 5.13 -5.02
CA ALA A 97 -5.58 4.58 -6.03
C ALA A 97 -5.90 5.67 -7.05
N ASP A 98 -5.43 5.49 -8.27
CA ASP A 98 -5.72 6.39 -9.39
C ASP A 98 -6.96 5.86 -10.09
N GLU A 99 -8.10 6.45 -9.78
CA GLU A 99 -9.38 5.97 -10.29
C GLU A 99 -9.55 6.18 -11.79
N LYS A 100 -8.98 7.25 -12.31
CA LYS A 100 -9.07 7.52 -13.75
C LYS A 100 -8.35 6.46 -14.57
N ALA A 101 -7.20 6.01 -14.06
CA ALA A 101 -6.42 4.96 -14.74
C ALA A 101 -6.78 3.56 -14.27
N GLY A 102 -7.56 3.42 -13.20
CA GLY A 102 -7.94 2.14 -12.65
C GLY A 102 -6.77 1.35 -12.06
N LYS A 103 -5.76 2.03 -11.58
CA LYS A 103 -4.54 1.39 -11.09
C LYS A 103 -4.00 2.07 -9.83
N LEU A 104 -3.03 1.43 -9.18
CA LEU A 104 -2.32 2.00 -8.05
C LEU A 104 -1.05 2.69 -8.55
N VAL A 105 -0.72 3.81 -7.93
CA VAL A 105 0.53 4.52 -8.21
C VAL A 105 1.29 4.73 -6.91
N LEU A 106 2.61 4.73 -6.99
CA LEU A 106 3.45 4.94 -5.82
C LEU A 106 3.48 6.43 -5.51
N GLU A 107 2.79 6.82 -4.45
CA GLU A 107 2.64 8.23 -4.08
C GLU A 107 2.35 8.36 -2.59
N LYS A 108 3.02 9.31 -1.96
CA LYS A 108 2.80 9.63 -0.56
C LYS A 108 1.40 10.19 -0.36
N ILE A 109 0.73 9.77 0.70
CA ILE A 109 -0.60 10.27 1.06
C ILE A 109 -0.54 10.77 2.49
N SER A 110 -0.78 12.07 2.69
CA SER A 110 -0.77 12.69 4.00
C SER A 110 0.53 12.38 4.75
N SER A 111 0.47 11.79 5.95
CA SER A 111 1.66 11.41 6.72
C SER A 111 2.19 10.02 6.38
N TYR A 112 1.49 9.28 5.51
CA TYR A 112 1.94 7.97 5.08
C TYR A 112 3.05 8.12 4.03
N ASP A 113 4.18 7.52 4.29
CA ASP A 113 5.39 7.76 3.53
C ASP A 113 5.84 6.53 2.74
N ILE A 114 6.86 6.73 1.91
CA ILE A 114 7.49 5.67 1.12
C ILE A 114 8.98 5.73 1.46
N ASN A 115 9.45 4.77 2.25
CA ASN A 115 10.86 4.76 2.64
C ASN A 115 11.60 3.46 2.29
N VAL A 116 11.01 2.62 1.45
CA VAL A 116 11.71 1.50 0.85
C VAL A 116 12.58 2.04 -0.29
N GLU A 117 13.83 1.58 -0.37
CA GLU A 117 14.73 2.03 -1.42
C GLU A 117 14.26 1.59 -2.81
N ASN A 118 14.49 2.46 -3.80
CA ASN A 118 14.06 2.21 -5.18
C ASN A 118 14.57 0.88 -5.75
N LYS A 119 15.76 0.44 -5.35
CA LYS A 119 16.32 -0.78 -5.91
C LYS A 119 15.53 -2.04 -5.54
N TYR A 120 14.67 -1.96 -4.52
CA TYR A 120 13.81 -3.07 -4.13
C TYR A 120 12.40 -2.98 -4.71
N LEU A 121 12.03 -1.85 -5.27
CA LEU A 121 10.70 -1.63 -5.82
C LEU A 121 10.58 -2.20 -7.24
N PRO A 122 9.40 -2.73 -7.61
CA PRO A 122 9.18 -3.18 -9.00
C PRO A 122 9.40 -2.03 -9.98
N SER A 123 9.82 -2.36 -11.19
CA SER A 123 10.16 -1.33 -12.18
C SER A 123 9.00 -0.37 -12.49
N ALA A 124 7.76 -0.83 -12.34
CA ALA A 124 6.59 0.01 -12.57
C ALA A 124 6.30 0.97 -11.41
N PHE A 125 6.98 0.82 -10.27
CA PHE A 125 6.68 1.55 -9.03
C PHE A 125 7.92 2.19 -8.43
N LYS A 126 8.74 2.83 -9.25
CA LYS A 126 9.93 3.52 -8.72
C LYS A 126 9.55 4.91 -8.21
N LYS A 127 10.20 5.32 -7.12
CA LYS A 127 10.05 6.68 -6.61
C LYS A 127 10.72 7.66 -7.56
N LYS A 128 10.19 8.85 -7.62
CA LYS A 128 10.86 9.95 -8.31
C LYS A 128 11.99 10.46 -7.43
N ASP A 129 13.11 10.74 -8.04
CA ASP A 129 14.24 11.33 -7.35
C ASP A 129 14.06 12.83 -7.12
#